data_9cdc8adf93e815e633bfa31e9ceec5e3
#
_entry.id   9cdc8adf93e815e633bfa31e9ceec5e3
#
_cell.length_a   1.000
_cell.length_b   1.000
_cell.length_c   1.000
_cell.angle_alpha   90.00
_cell.angle_beta   90.00
_cell.angle_gamma   90.00
#
_symmetry.space_group_name_H-M   'P 1'
#
loop_
_entity.id
_entity.type
_entity.pdbx_description
1 polymer ?
#
loop_
_entity_poly.entity_id
_entity_poly.type
_entity_poly.pdbx_seq_one_letter_code
_entity_poly.pdbx_strand_id
1 'polypeptide(L)'
;MQVGGGYSLASAIGRIREQKRIIIRQHCKSSNLKGLTQVATTLGSLALLWWVADMSVGVSGWLMAGSVLLISLFNLRVFALMHECGHGSLFRSQRLNRAFGFLLGVAAGMPQYVWSQHHNFHHTHNGNWQKYRGPYTTLSVDEYAALTAARQRMYRCKCSILGAPVAGFIYLIFNPRFTWLKGSAALLGHVVRQKIAQPALSLKAHANSFKTRYWNSAREYRHMSWNNIVLLGIWVLMCYALGASMFFKIYLVSLSLAGGAGIVLFTVQHNFRHSYASDDKHWDYDTAAIEGTSFLILPAWLNWFTANIGYHHIHHLSSRIPNYCLIDAHDAHRQLFSAVTRVKLAHVCEALRYILWDTRAQQLISVAEYRQQLAAPR
;
A
#
# COMPACT_ATOMS: atom_id res chain seq x y z
N MET A 1 -31.37 11.03 -0.03
CA MET A 1 -31.55 10.40 -1.35
C MET A 1 -31.95 8.95 -1.11
N GLN A 2 -33.20 8.62 -1.38
CA GLN A 2 -33.76 7.27 -1.24
C GLN A 2 -33.14 6.36 -2.30
N VAL A 3 -32.54 5.26 -1.86
CA VAL A 3 -32.10 4.18 -2.73
C VAL A 3 -33.32 3.31 -3.04
N GLY A 4 -33.75 3.31 -4.28
CA GLY A 4 -34.84 2.46 -4.74
C GLY A 4 -34.47 0.98 -4.67
N GLY A 5 -35.44 0.14 -4.21
CA GLY A 5 -35.39 -1.32 -4.28
C GLY A 5 -34.59 -1.98 -3.16
N GLY A 6 -35.14 -1.99 -1.95
CA GLY A 6 -34.46 -2.45 -0.73
C GLY A 6 -34.19 -3.94 -0.65
N TYR A 7 -32.97 -4.32 -0.99
CA TYR A 7 -32.37 -5.50 -0.34
C TYR A 7 -31.59 -5.01 0.88
N SER A 8 -31.80 -5.64 2.03
CA SER A 8 -30.99 -5.32 3.21
C SER A 8 -29.50 -5.62 2.91
N LEU A 9 -28.58 -4.83 3.46
CA LEU A 9 -27.13 -5.00 3.25
C LEU A 9 -26.68 -6.44 3.61
N ALA A 10 -27.25 -7.02 4.66
CA ALA A 10 -27.03 -8.42 5.03
C ALA A 10 -27.42 -9.40 3.91
N SER A 11 -28.50 -9.14 3.16
CA SER A 11 -28.90 -10.00 2.03
C SER A 11 -27.95 -9.87 0.85
N ALA A 12 -27.33 -8.69 0.65
CA ALA A 12 -26.31 -8.50 -0.39
C ALA A 12 -25.05 -9.28 -0.09
N ILE A 13 -24.54 -9.24 1.16
CA ILE A 13 -23.37 -10.03 1.59
C ILE A 13 -23.63 -11.52 1.50
N GLY A 14 -24.81 -11.99 1.89
CA GLY A 14 -25.20 -13.40 1.75
C GLY A 14 -25.09 -13.89 0.29
N ARG A 15 -25.63 -13.11 -0.67
CA ARG A 15 -25.51 -13.43 -2.12
C ARG A 15 -24.08 -13.37 -2.63
N ILE A 16 -23.27 -12.41 -2.17
CA ILE A 16 -21.84 -12.34 -2.52
C ILE A 16 -21.13 -13.60 -2.02
N ARG A 17 -21.39 -14.02 -0.81
CA ARG A 17 -20.81 -15.22 -0.20
C ARG A 17 -21.15 -16.49 -0.98
N GLU A 18 -22.40 -16.64 -1.43
CA GLU A 18 -22.84 -17.74 -2.29
C GLU A 18 -22.13 -17.73 -3.65
N GLN A 19 -22.00 -16.56 -4.28
CA GLN A 19 -21.43 -16.41 -5.62
C GLN A 19 -19.91 -16.24 -5.64
N LYS A 20 -19.25 -15.99 -4.53
CA LYS A 20 -17.82 -15.74 -4.42
C LYS A 20 -16.95 -16.76 -5.16
N ARG A 21 -17.26 -18.06 -5.01
CA ARG A 21 -16.51 -19.13 -5.68
C ARG A 21 -16.64 -19.06 -7.20
N ILE A 22 -17.82 -18.70 -7.69
CA ILE A 22 -18.10 -18.54 -9.13
C ILE A 22 -17.31 -17.35 -9.68
N ILE A 23 -17.38 -16.18 -9.01
CA ILE A 23 -16.65 -14.98 -9.38
C ILE A 23 -15.15 -15.24 -9.47
N ILE A 24 -14.57 -15.87 -8.43
CA ILE A 24 -13.16 -16.21 -8.40
C ILE A 24 -12.80 -17.15 -9.55
N ARG A 25 -13.57 -18.22 -9.78
CA ARG A 25 -13.31 -19.19 -10.85
C ARG A 25 -13.37 -18.55 -12.24
N GLN A 26 -14.28 -17.61 -12.46
CA GLN A 26 -14.46 -16.92 -13.75
C GLN A 26 -13.33 -15.94 -14.03
N HIS A 27 -12.84 -15.20 -13.03
CA HIS A 27 -11.95 -14.04 -13.20
C HIS A 27 -10.51 -14.26 -12.71
N CYS A 28 -10.21 -15.33 -11.96
CA CYS A 28 -8.83 -15.66 -11.54
C CYS A 28 -8.04 -16.29 -12.70
N LYS A 29 -7.84 -15.52 -13.79
CA LYS A 29 -7.19 -15.99 -15.04
C LYS A 29 -5.90 -15.22 -15.30
N SER A 30 -4.85 -15.53 -14.51
CA SER A 30 -3.54 -14.90 -14.68
C SER A 30 -2.87 -15.33 -16.00
N SER A 31 -2.21 -14.37 -16.67
CA SER A 31 -1.52 -14.53 -17.94
C SER A 31 -0.08 -14.02 -17.86
N ASN A 32 0.88 -14.87 -18.27
CA ASN A 32 2.28 -14.44 -18.32
C ASN A 32 2.49 -13.31 -19.34
N LEU A 33 1.83 -13.38 -20.51
CA LEU A 33 1.96 -12.36 -21.55
C LEU A 33 1.43 -11.01 -21.07
N LYS A 34 0.20 -10.96 -20.50
CA LYS A 34 -0.35 -9.70 -19.95
C LYS A 34 0.53 -9.12 -18.85
N GLY A 35 1.08 -9.97 -17.97
CA GLY A 35 2.02 -9.54 -16.94
C GLY A 35 3.31 -8.95 -17.52
N LEU A 36 3.94 -9.64 -18.47
CA LEU A 36 5.15 -9.17 -19.15
C LEU A 36 4.92 -7.85 -19.88
N THR A 37 3.82 -7.71 -20.62
CA THR A 37 3.47 -6.48 -21.33
C THR A 37 3.33 -5.31 -20.35
N GLN A 38 2.63 -5.50 -19.21
CA GLN A 38 2.48 -4.45 -18.20
C GLN A 38 3.84 -4.04 -17.60
N VAL A 39 4.69 -5.00 -17.26
CA VAL A 39 6.03 -4.70 -16.71
C VAL A 39 6.90 -4.02 -17.76
N ALA A 40 6.96 -4.54 -18.99
CA ALA A 40 7.79 -3.98 -20.06
C ALA A 40 7.38 -2.55 -20.42
N THR A 41 6.08 -2.29 -20.61
CA THR A 41 5.57 -0.94 -20.88
C THR A 41 5.83 0.01 -19.72
N THR A 42 5.72 -0.45 -18.46
CA THR A 42 5.95 0.38 -17.29
C THR A 42 7.43 0.73 -17.13
N LEU A 43 8.32 -0.26 -17.15
CA LEU A 43 9.75 -0.03 -16.95
C LEU A 43 10.41 0.67 -18.18
N GLY A 44 9.96 0.34 -19.39
CA GLY A 44 10.45 1.00 -20.61
C GLY A 44 10.06 2.50 -20.64
N SER A 45 8.81 2.83 -20.32
CA SER A 45 8.40 4.23 -20.21
C SER A 45 9.12 4.96 -19.06
N LEU A 46 9.35 4.29 -17.94
CA LEU A 46 10.11 4.88 -16.84
C LEU A 46 11.56 5.19 -17.26
N ALA A 47 12.23 4.28 -17.95
CA ALA A 47 13.56 4.49 -18.45
C ALA A 47 13.61 5.66 -19.48
N LEU A 48 12.66 5.71 -20.41
CA LEU A 48 12.50 6.82 -21.34
C LEU A 48 12.31 8.16 -20.62
N LEU A 49 11.48 8.21 -19.60
CA LEU A 49 11.23 9.45 -18.83
C LEU A 49 12.46 9.91 -18.06
N TRP A 50 13.28 9.01 -17.54
CA TRP A 50 14.57 9.36 -16.94
C TRP A 50 15.52 9.95 -17.97
N TRP A 51 15.56 9.40 -19.19
CA TRP A 51 16.34 9.96 -20.29
C TRP A 51 15.81 11.34 -20.71
N VAL A 52 14.48 11.52 -20.85
CA VAL A 52 13.89 12.85 -21.15
C VAL A 52 14.17 13.85 -20.04
N ALA A 53 14.14 13.44 -18.78
CA ALA A 53 14.48 14.30 -17.66
C ALA A 53 15.96 14.77 -17.74
N ASP A 54 16.87 13.87 -18.10
CA ASP A 54 18.28 14.23 -18.34
C ASP A 54 18.42 15.24 -19.48
N MET A 55 17.79 14.99 -20.62
CA MET A 55 17.81 15.89 -21.79
C MET A 55 17.14 17.24 -21.53
N SER A 56 16.29 17.36 -20.51
CA SER A 56 15.61 18.62 -20.16
C SER A 56 16.50 19.60 -19.37
N VAL A 57 17.64 19.14 -18.88
CA VAL A 57 18.58 19.98 -18.10
C VAL A 57 19.12 21.12 -18.97
N GLY A 58 18.96 22.35 -18.49
CA GLY A 58 19.38 23.54 -19.23
C GLY A 58 18.49 23.92 -20.42
N VAL A 59 17.47 23.10 -20.75
CA VAL A 59 16.55 23.33 -21.89
C VAL A 59 15.22 23.93 -21.41
N SER A 60 14.54 23.25 -20.48
CA SER A 60 13.22 23.71 -20.00
C SER A 60 12.90 23.16 -18.61
N GLY A 61 12.66 24.06 -17.66
CA GLY A 61 12.17 23.70 -16.32
C GLY A 61 10.76 23.08 -16.33
N TRP A 62 9.90 23.44 -17.28
CA TRP A 62 8.58 22.85 -17.45
C TRP A 62 8.66 21.40 -17.95
N LEU A 63 9.58 21.12 -18.90
CA LEU A 63 9.82 19.76 -19.36
C LEU A 63 10.36 18.86 -18.24
N MET A 64 11.27 19.39 -17.43
CA MET A 64 11.78 18.72 -16.22
C MET A 64 10.63 18.44 -15.23
N ALA A 65 9.83 19.42 -14.89
CA ALA A 65 8.70 19.28 -13.97
C ALA A 65 7.67 18.24 -14.47
N GLY A 66 7.32 18.30 -15.75
CA GLY A 66 6.46 17.33 -16.41
C GLY A 66 7.03 15.91 -16.35
N SER A 67 8.33 15.75 -16.62
CA SER A 67 9.02 14.47 -16.50
C SER A 67 8.99 13.92 -15.07
N VAL A 68 9.24 14.73 -14.07
CA VAL A 68 9.18 14.32 -12.64
C VAL A 68 7.77 13.88 -12.26
N LEU A 69 6.73 14.58 -12.68
CA LEU A 69 5.34 14.19 -12.43
C LEU A 69 4.99 12.87 -13.10
N LEU A 70 5.40 12.65 -14.35
CA LEU A 70 5.18 11.39 -15.03
C LEU A 70 5.99 10.25 -14.40
N ILE A 71 7.25 10.47 -14.03
CA ILE A 71 8.07 9.52 -13.28
C ILE A 71 7.35 9.14 -11.97
N SER A 72 6.70 10.09 -11.29
CA SER A 72 5.93 9.82 -10.06
C SER A 72 4.76 8.88 -10.34
N LEU A 73 4.00 9.11 -11.42
CA LEU A 73 2.88 8.24 -11.81
C LEU A 73 3.37 6.83 -12.21
N PHE A 74 4.48 6.74 -12.95
CA PHE A 74 5.06 5.44 -13.30
C PHE A 74 5.63 4.71 -12.06
N ASN A 75 6.22 5.41 -11.10
CA ASN A 75 6.63 4.82 -9.82
C ASN A 75 5.43 4.29 -9.03
N LEU A 76 4.30 5.00 -9.02
CA LEU A 76 3.05 4.49 -8.44
C LEU A 76 2.61 3.19 -9.14
N ARG A 77 2.70 3.14 -10.47
CA ARG A 77 2.38 1.92 -11.23
C ARG A 77 3.38 0.79 -10.97
N VAL A 78 4.68 1.07 -10.86
CA VAL A 78 5.70 0.09 -10.43
C VAL A 78 5.31 -0.53 -9.10
N PHE A 79 4.90 0.30 -8.13
CA PHE A 79 4.45 -0.18 -6.83
C PHE A 79 3.17 -1.03 -6.93
N ALA A 80 2.20 -0.61 -7.76
CA ALA A 80 0.96 -1.36 -7.96
C ALA A 80 1.21 -2.73 -8.64
N LEU A 81 2.14 -2.82 -9.59
CA LEU A 81 2.52 -4.11 -10.20
C LEU A 81 3.35 -4.98 -9.25
N MET A 82 4.20 -4.38 -8.41
CA MET A 82 4.90 -5.08 -7.31
C MET A 82 3.88 -5.70 -6.32
N HIS A 83 2.84 -4.96 -5.98
CA HIS A 83 1.73 -5.40 -5.15
C HIS A 83 1.04 -6.65 -5.74
N GLU A 84 0.70 -6.61 -7.04
CA GLU A 84 0.11 -7.76 -7.74
C GLU A 84 1.04 -8.99 -7.73
N CYS A 85 2.34 -8.78 -7.93
CA CYS A 85 3.34 -9.84 -7.77
C CYS A 85 3.35 -10.41 -6.33
N GLY A 86 3.11 -9.57 -5.33
CA GLY A 86 3.03 -9.96 -3.92
C GLY A 86 1.89 -10.94 -3.64
N HIS A 87 0.75 -10.75 -4.31
CA HIS A 87 -0.39 -11.67 -4.28
C HIS A 87 -0.22 -12.91 -5.19
N GLY A 88 0.81 -12.92 -6.04
CA GLY A 88 1.01 -13.99 -7.02
C GLY A 88 -0.02 -13.99 -8.15
N SER A 89 -0.66 -12.84 -8.42
CA SER A 89 -1.76 -12.67 -9.37
C SER A 89 -1.33 -12.14 -10.72
N LEU A 90 -0.25 -11.34 -10.81
CA LEU A 90 0.16 -10.68 -12.06
C LEU A 90 0.53 -11.66 -13.17
N PHE A 91 1.22 -12.75 -12.81
CA PHE A 91 1.64 -13.81 -13.72
C PHE A 91 1.01 -15.14 -13.35
N ARG A 92 0.75 -16.00 -14.37
CA ARG A 92 0.39 -17.39 -14.13
C ARG A 92 1.52 -18.17 -13.42
N SER A 93 2.77 -17.86 -13.78
CA SER A 93 3.96 -18.46 -13.19
C SER A 93 4.33 -17.81 -11.86
N GLN A 94 4.37 -18.58 -10.79
CA GLN A 94 4.80 -18.10 -9.48
C GLN A 94 6.31 -17.76 -9.44
N ARG A 95 7.11 -18.34 -10.34
CA ARG A 95 8.52 -17.96 -10.50
C ARG A 95 8.65 -16.55 -11.06
N LEU A 96 7.82 -16.19 -12.06
CA LEU A 96 7.78 -14.83 -12.61
C LEU A 96 7.26 -13.83 -11.58
N ASN A 97 6.21 -14.14 -10.81
CA ASN A 97 5.74 -13.27 -9.73
C ASN A 97 6.87 -12.96 -8.73
N ARG A 98 7.67 -13.95 -8.34
CA ARG A 98 8.81 -13.73 -7.42
C ARG A 98 9.92 -12.90 -8.06
N ALA A 99 10.30 -13.20 -9.30
CA ALA A 99 11.40 -12.51 -9.98
C ALA A 99 11.04 -11.05 -10.27
N PHE A 100 9.89 -10.81 -10.91
CA PHE A 100 9.43 -9.46 -11.22
C PHE A 100 8.98 -8.70 -9.98
N GLY A 101 8.43 -9.38 -8.97
CA GLY A 101 8.13 -8.76 -7.68
C GLY A 101 9.39 -8.21 -7.00
N PHE A 102 10.51 -8.95 -7.04
CA PHE A 102 11.79 -8.45 -6.56
C PHE A 102 12.30 -7.26 -7.37
N LEU A 103 12.29 -7.35 -8.71
CA LEU A 103 12.74 -6.28 -9.61
C LEU A 103 11.92 -5.00 -9.40
N LEU A 104 10.61 -5.10 -9.43
CA LEU A 104 9.69 -3.98 -9.19
C LEU A 104 9.83 -3.44 -7.77
N GLY A 105 10.10 -4.30 -6.78
CA GLY A 105 10.38 -3.90 -5.41
C GLY A 105 11.66 -3.08 -5.28
N VAL A 106 12.72 -3.44 -6.01
CA VAL A 106 13.93 -2.61 -6.09
C VAL A 106 13.62 -1.26 -6.72
N ALA A 107 12.90 -1.22 -7.85
CA ALA A 107 12.52 0.02 -8.53
C ALA A 107 11.63 0.92 -7.66
N ALA A 108 10.67 0.34 -6.92
CA ALA A 108 9.81 1.06 -5.99
C ALA A 108 10.51 1.44 -4.65
N GLY A 109 11.75 1.01 -4.44
CA GLY A 109 12.45 1.21 -3.17
C GLY A 109 11.89 0.37 -1.99
N MET A 110 11.16 -0.71 -2.25
CA MET A 110 10.48 -1.51 -1.22
C MET A 110 10.90 -2.98 -1.27
N PRO A 111 11.38 -3.58 -0.16
CA PRO A 111 11.62 -5.02 -0.09
C PRO A 111 10.31 -5.81 -0.26
N GLN A 112 9.98 -6.20 -1.48
CA GLN A 112 8.69 -6.75 -1.88
C GLN A 112 8.26 -7.95 -1.02
N TYR A 113 9.15 -8.88 -0.72
CA TYR A 113 8.80 -10.06 0.08
C TYR A 113 8.33 -9.69 1.49
N VAL A 114 9.06 -8.79 2.17
CA VAL A 114 8.70 -8.31 3.53
C VAL A 114 7.39 -7.54 3.47
N TRP A 115 7.28 -6.64 2.49
CA TRP A 115 6.07 -5.86 2.29
C TRP A 115 4.83 -6.75 2.06
N SER A 116 4.94 -7.78 1.22
CA SER A 116 3.81 -8.66 0.92
C SER A 116 3.35 -9.49 2.13
N GLN A 117 4.23 -9.83 3.08
CA GLN A 117 3.80 -10.48 4.33
C GLN A 117 2.88 -9.55 5.16
N HIS A 118 3.28 -8.29 5.32
CA HIS A 118 2.48 -7.28 6.02
C HIS A 118 1.18 -6.97 5.28
N HIS A 119 1.22 -6.92 3.96
CA HIS A 119 0.05 -6.67 3.13
C HIS A 119 -0.94 -7.86 3.14
N ASN A 120 -0.46 -9.08 3.13
CA ASN A 120 -1.30 -10.26 3.33
C ASN A 120 -1.97 -10.27 4.71
N PHE A 121 -1.24 -9.82 5.75
CA PHE A 121 -1.83 -9.64 7.08
C PHE A 121 -2.97 -8.60 7.06
N HIS A 122 -2.79 -7.50 6.33
CA HIS A 122 -3.85 -6.52 6.10
C HIS A 122 -5.08 -7.18 5.43
N HIS A 123 -4.92 -7.93 4.34
CA HIS A 123 -6.03 -8.61 3.67
C HIS A 123 -6.79 -9.58 4.58
N THR A 124 -6.08 -10.28 5.44
CA THR A 124 -6.68 -11.25 6.36
C THR A 124 -7.31 -10.64 7.59
N HIS A 125 -7.05 -9.35 7.90
CA HIS A 125 -7.54 -8.69 9.11
C HIS A 125 -8.14 -7.30 8.85
N ASN A 126 -8.40 -6.94 7.59
CA ASN A 126 -9.07 -5.68 7.28
C ASN A 126 -10.39 -5.59 8.03
N GLY A 127 -10.68 -4.43 8.63
CA GLY A 127 -11.88 -4.23 9.44
C GLY A 127 -11.87 -4.90 10.81
N ASN A 128 -10.82 -5.65 11.19
CA ASN A 128 -10.65 -6.15 12.55
C ASN A 128 -9.90 -5.11 13.40
N TRP A 129 -10.63 -4.34 14.20
CA TRP A 129 -10.08 -3.23 14.96
C TRP A 129 -8.98 -3.62 15.95
N GLN A 130 -9.04 -4.82 16.50
CA GLN A 130 -8.06 -5.27 17.49
C GLN A 130 -6.75 -5.71 16.84
N LYS A 131 -6.79 -6.19 15.59
CA LYS A 131 -5.62 -6.74 14.88
C LYS A 131 -5.01 -5.75 13.89
N TYR A 132 -5.82 -4.95 13.20
CA TYR A 132 -5.35 -4.07 12.14
C TYR A 132 -6.12 -2.74 12.11
N ARG A 133 -5.40 -1.63 12.22
CA ARG A 133 -5.96 -0.27 12.30
C ARG A 133 -5.56 0.64 11.13
N GLY A 134 -5.31 0.05 9.98
CA GLY A 134 -4.91 0.80 8.77
C GLY A 134 -3.46 1.28 8.77
N PRO A 135 -3.03 1.94 7.67
CA PRO A 135 -1.62 2.30 7.44
C PRO A 135 -1.10 3.37 8.39
N TYR A 136 -1.98 4.23 8.89
CA TYR A 136 -1.63 5.31 9.82
C TYR A 136 -1.83 4.95 11.30
N THR A 137 -2.27 3.72 11.60
CA THR A 137 -2.73 3.34 12.93
C THR A 137 -3.83 4.29 13.40
N THR A 138 -5.03 4.11 12.84
CA THR A 138 -6.23 4.90 13.21
C THR A 138 -6.43 4.87 14.72
N LEU A 139 -6.56 6.03 15.33
CA LEU A 139 -6.76 6.16 16.78
C LEU A 139 -8.25 6.05 17.11
N SER A 140 -8.54 5.48 18.28
CA SER A 140 -9.89 5.65 18.85
C SER A 140 -10.11 7.09 19.28
N VAL A 141 -11.37 7.48 19.48
CA VAL A 141 -11.74 8.79 20.02
C VAL A 141 -11.05 9.03 21.36
N ASP A 142 -11.03 8.02 22.24
CA ASP A 142 -10.43 8.14 23.57
C ASP A 142 -8.90 8.26 23.49
N GLU A 143 -8.24 7.46 22.62
CA GLU A 143 -6.80 7.58 22.37
C GLU A 143 -6.42 8.97 21.82
N TYR A 144 -7.25 9.52 20.91
CA TYR A 144 -7.04 10.86 20.37
C TYR A 144 -7.26 11.94 21.43
N ALA A 145 -8.28 11.81 22.26
CA ALA A 145 -8.57 12.73 23.37
C ALA A 145 -7.41 12.80 24.38
N ALA A 146 -6.76 11.66 24.64
CA ALA A 146 -5.61 11.58 25.56
C ALA A 146 -4.33 12.24 25.01
N LEU A 147 -4.28 12.61 23.73
CA LEU A 147 -3.12 13.29 23.14
C LEU A 147 -3.08 14.77 23.53
N THR A 148 -1.87 15.29 23.70
CA THR A 148 -1.66 16.74 23.81
C THR A 148 -2.10 17.46 22.52
N ALA A 149 -2.46 18.75 22.60
CA ALA A 149 -2.87 19.54 21.44
C ALA A 149 -1.82 19.55 20.29
N ALA A 150 -0.53 19.51 20.62
CA ALA A 150 0.56 19.43 19.65
C ALA A 150 0.54 18.06 18.94
N ARG A 151 0.38 16.95 19.66
CA ARG A 151 0.29 15.59 19.08
C ARG A 151 -0.98 15.40 18.25
N GLN A 152 -2.11 15.97 18.68
CA GLN A 152 -3.35 15.96 17.88
C GLN A 152 -3.15 16.71 16.53
N ARG A 153 -2.46 17.88 16.54
CA ARG A 153 -2.12 18.60 15.30
C ARG A 153 -1.22 17.77 14.38
N MET A 154 -0.18 17.15 14.95
CA MET A 154 0.75 16.30 14.21
C MET A 154 0.02 15.08 13.60
N TYR A 155 -0.89 14.44 14.33
CA TYR A 155 -1.70 13.33 13.84
C TYR A 155 -2.59 13.74 12.66
N ARG A 156 -3.29 14.88 12.77
CA ARG A 156 -4.11 15.41 11.67
C ARG A 156 -3.26 15.76 10.42
N CYS A 157 -2.09 16.36 10.64
CA CYS A 157 -1.17 16.68 9.54
C CYS A 157 -0.68 15.41 8.84
N LYS A 158 -0.27 14.40 9.60
CA LYS A 158 0.14 13.09 9.09
C LYS A 158 -0.96 12.41 8.26
N CYS A 159 -2.22 12.53 8.64
CA CYS A 159 -3.36 11.92 7.95
C CYS A 159 -3.93 12.80 6.82
N SER A 160 -3.34 13.96 6.55
CA SER A 160 -3.79 14.88 5.51
C SER A 160 -3.13 14.61 4.16
N ILE A 161 -3.75 15.10 3.08
CA ILE A 161 -3.17 15.04 1.74
C ILE A 161 -1.83 15.78 1.65
N LEU A 162 -1.64 16.87 2.41
CA LEU A 162 -0.39 17.63 2.45
C LEU A 162 0.74 16.87 3.15
N GLY A 163 0.40 16.00 4.11
CA GLY A 163 1.35 15.11 4.77
C GLY A 163 1.74 13.89 3.94
N ALA A 164 0.95 13.56 2.91
CA ALA A 164 1.13 12.33 2.15
C ALA A 164 2.50 12.19 1.46
N PRO A 165 3.10 13.21 0.81
CA PRO A 165 4.44 13.07 0.23
C PRO A 165 5.52 12.77 1.27
N VAL A 166 5.44 13.38 2.45
CA VAL A 166 6.37 13.10 3.57
C VAL A 166 6.17 11.67 4.08
N ALA A 167 4.94 11.22 4.21
CA ALA A 167 4.63 9.83 4.56
C ALA A 167 5.15 8.86 3.48
N GLY A 168 5.03 9.20 2.20
CA GLY A 168 5.56 8.45 1.07
C GLY A 168 7.09 8.33 1.12
N PHE A 169 7.79 9.43 1.40
CA PHE A 169 9.23 9.44 1.63
C PHE A 169 9.64 8.49 2.77
N ILE A 170 8.98 8.62 3.92
CA ILE A 170 9.26 7.77 5.08
C ILE A 170 9.00 6.31 4.74
N TYR A 171 7.90 6.02 4.08
CA TYR A 171 7.44 4.66 3.78
C TYR A 171 8.30 3.95 2.75
N LEU A 172 8.58 4.59 1.60
CA LEU A 172 9.30 3.96 0.49
C LEU A 172 10.81 4.15 0.56
N ILE A 173 11.29 5.28 1.11
CA ILE A 173 12.71 5.62 1.04
C ILE A 173 13.38 5.41 2.39
N PHE A 174 12.89 6.01 3.46
CA PHE A 174 13.58 6.03 4.75
C PHE A 174 13.47 4.70 5.52
N ASN A 175 12.25 4.26 5.83
CA ASN A 175 12.02 3.11 6.72
C ASN A 175 12.67 1.80 6.24
N PRO A 176 12.60 1.39 4.97
CA PRO A 176 13.21 0.13 4.55
C PRO A 176 14.73 0.12 4.68
N ARG A 177 15.39 1.27 4.45
CA ARG A 177 16.86 1.41 4.61
C ARG A 177 17.23 1.48 6.07
N PHE A 178 16.54 2.32 6.84
CA PHE A 178 16.80 2.50 8.26
C PHE A 178 16.60 1.20 9.06
N THR A 179 15.52 0.47 8.80
CA THR A 179 15.24 -0.82 9.42
C THR A 179 16.33 -1.85 9.10
N TRP A 180 16.74 -1.92 7.83
CA TRP A 180 17.80 -2.82 7.41
C TRP A 180 19.15 -2.49 8.05
N LEU A 181 19.59 -1.23 8.02
CA LEU A 181 20.86 -0.78 8.59
C LEU A 181 20.90 -1.00 10.10
N LYS A 182 19.85 -0.55 10.81
CA LYS A 182 19.77 -0.67 12.27
C LYS A 182 19.70 -2.14 12.72
N GLY A 183 18.90 -2.94 12.00
CA GLY A 183 18.79 -4.37 12.27
C GLY A 183 20.10 -5.12 11.98
N SER A 184 20.80 -4.81 10.88
CA SER A 184 22.08 -5.41 10.51
C SER A 184 23.18 -5.04 11.51
N ALA A 185 23.23 -3.79 11.95
CA ALA A 185 24.17 -3.35 13.00
C ALA A 185 23.91 -4.08 14.34
N ALA A 186 22.65 -4.25 14.72
CA ALA A 186 22.27 -5.00 15.91
C ALA A 186 22.63 -6.49 15.81
N LEU A 187 22.41 -7.12 14.64
CA LEU A 187 22.83 -8.50 14.37
C LEU A 187 24.35 -8.66 14.48
N LEU A 188 25.10 -7.77 13.83
CA LEU A 188 26.56 -7.79 13.90
C LEU A 188 27.06 -7.68 15.34
N GLY A 189 26.54 -6.71 16.09
CA GLY A 189 26.90 -6.53 17.52
C GLY A 189 26.51 -7.73 18.38
N HIS A 190 25.39 -8.41 18.09
CA HIS A 190 25.02 -9.65 18.76
C HIS A 190 26.02 -10.77 18.45
N VAL A 191 26.32 -11.01 17.16
CA VAL A 191 27.25 -12.06 16.73
C VAL A 191 28.65 -11.87 17.32
N VAL A 192 29.15 -10.62 17.32
CA VAL A 192 30.48 -10.32 17.92
C VAL A 192 30.50 -10.62 19.42
N ARG A 193 29.51 -10.14 20.18
CA ARG A 193 29.41 -10.40 21.63
C ARG A 193 29.28 -11.88 21.94
N GLN A 194 28.46 -12.61 21.20
CA GLN A 194 28.28 -14.04 21.40
C GLN A 194 29.52 -14.84 21.01
N LYS A 195 30.26 -14.42 19.97
CA LYS A 195 31.50 -15.08 19.57
C LYS A 195 32.60 -14.91 20.61
N ILE A 196 32.66 -13.77 21.30
CA ILE A 196 33.58 -13.54 22.44
C ILE A 196 33.18 -14.40 23.63
N ALA A 197 31.86 -14.46 23.95
CA ALA A 197 31.38 -15.23 25.10
C ALA A 197 31.41 -16.75 24.89
N GLN A 198 31.20 -17.22 23.66
CA GLN A 198 31.11 -18.65 23.29
C GLN A 198 31.91 -18.92 22.00
N PRO A 199 33.25 -18.87 22.06
CA PRO A 199 34.10 -18.95 20.86
C PRO A 199 34.00 -20.28 20.10
N ALA A 200 33.58 -21.36 20.75
CA ALA A 200 33.44 -22.68 20.13
C ALA A 200 32.27 -22.76 19.10
N LEU A 201 31.23 -21.92 19.25
CA LEU A 201 30.10 -21.93 18.36
C LEU A 201 30.39 -21.21 17.04
N SER A 202 29.71 -21.67 15.95
CA SER A 202 29.87 -21.08 14.63
C SER A 202 29.16 -19.70 14.56
N LEU A 203 29.63 -18.81 13.67
CA LEU A 203 29.00 -17.52 13.40
C LEU A 203 27.52 -17.68 12.99
N LYS A 204 27.21 -18.75 12.24
CA LYS A 204 25.85 -19.10 11.84
C LYS A 204 24.97 -19.45 13.06
N ALA A 205 25.50 -20.17 14.03
CA ALA A 205 24.77 -20.50 15.27
C ALA A 205 24.45 -19.21 16.06
N HIS A 206 25.42 -18.31 16.20
CA HIS A 206 25.21 -17.01 16.83
C HIS A 206 24.19 -16.14 16.07
N ALA A 207 24.27 -16.08 14.74
CA ALA A 207 23.30 -15.34 13.94
C ALA A 207 21.87 -15.90 14.07
N ASN A 208 21.72 -17.23 14.14
CA ASN A 208 20.41 -17.88 14.30
C ASN A 208 19.81 -17.66 15.71
N SER A 209 20.61 -17.39 16.72
CA SER A 209 20.13 -17.09 18.08
C SER A 209 19.62 -15.65 18.24
N PHE A 210 19.86 -14.78 17.25
CA PHE A 210 19.45 -13.38 17.28
C PHE A 210 17.95 -13.20 17.17
N LYS A 211 17.30 -12.77 18.25
CA LYS A 211 15.89 -12.37 18.27
C LYS A 211 15.76 -10.86 18.03
N THR A 212 14.89 -10.46 17.13
CA THR A 212 14.78 -9.06 16.71
C THR A 212 13.35 -8.68 16.33
N ARG A 213 13.06 -7.39 16.39
CA ARG A 213 11.80 -6.79 15.88
C ARG A 213 11.90 -6.30 14.43
N TYR A 214 13.08 -6.39 13.82
CA TYR A 214 13.35 -5.83 12.47
C TYR A 214 12.94 -6.78 11.34
N TRP A 215 12.83 -8.08 11.61
CA TRP A 215 12.34 -9.13 10.70
C TRP A 215 11.86 -10.34 11.49
N ASN A 216 10.96 -11.11 10.89
CA ASN A 216 10.37 -12.30 11.52
C ASN A 216 11.11 -13.60 11.15
N SER A 217 11.95 -13.59 10.11
CA SER A 217 12.66 -14.76 9.64
C SER A 217 13.98 -14.41 8.93
N ALA A 218 14.91 -15.37 8.91
CA ALA A 218 16.14 -15.25 8.13
C ALA A 218 15.87 -15.04 6.62
N ARG A 219 14.71 -15.50 6.12
CA ARG A 219 14.28 -15.27 4.75
C ARG A 219 13.93 -13.79 4.50
N GLU A 220 13.18 -13.17 5.40
CA GLU A 220 12.89 -11.74 5.34
C GLU A 220 14.17 -10.89 5.34
N TYR A 221 15.11 -11.20 6.26
CA TYR A 221 16.39 -10.50 6.32
C TYR A 221 17.17 -10.61 5.01
N ARG A 222 17.28 -11.81 4.42
CA ARG A 222 17.97 -12.00 3.13
C ARG A 222 17.31 -11.21 2.00
N HIS A 223 15.98 -11.26 1.88
CA HIS A 223 15.26 -10.50 0.84
C HIS A 223 15.43 -8.99 1.02
N MET A 224 15.33 -8.50 2.26
CA MET A 224 15.55 -7.10 2.59
C MET A 224 16.99 -6.67 2.26
N SER A 225 17.98 -7.51 2.60
CA SER A 225 19.39 -7.23 2.31
C SER A 225 19.66 -7.17 0.82
N TRP A 226 19.23 -8.17 0.04
CA TRP A 226 19.41 -8.16 -1.40
C TRP A 226 18.70 -6.99 -2.07
N ASN A 227 17.47 -6.67 -1.66
CA ASN A 227 16.75 -5.50 -2.19
C ASN A 227 17.54 -4.21 -1.96
N ASN A 228 18.03 -3.98 -0.74
CA ASN A 228 18.78 -2.76 -0.41
C ASN A 228 20.14 -2.72 -1.08
N ILE A 229 20.87 -3.84 -1.15
CA ILE A 229 22.18 -3.90 -1.83
C ILE A 229 22.04 -3.59 -3.31
N VAL A 230 21.08 -4.23 -4.01
CA VAL A 230 20.85 -3.98 -5.45
C VAL A 230 20.39 -2.54 -5.67
N LEU A 231 19.49 -2.02 -4.82
CA LEU A 231 19.05 -0.62 -4.91
C LEU A 231 20.21 0.37 -4.73
N LEU A 232 21.08 0.16 -3.74
CA LEU A 232 22.27 1.00 -3.54
C LEU A 232 23.21 0.93 -4.74
N GLY A 233 23.39 -0.26 -5.35
CA GLY A 233 24.15 -0.41 -6.59
C GLY A 233 23.53 0.39 -7.74
N ILE A 234 22.20 0.37 -7.88
CA ILE A 234 21.49 1.20 -8.88
C ILE A 234 21.68 2.69 -8.59
N TRP A 235 21.63 3.11 -7.32
CA TRP A 235 21.88 4.51 -6.97
C TRP A 235 23.28 4.97 -7.39
N VAL A 236 24.31 4.14 -7.14
CA VAL A 236 25.69 4.44 -7.57
C VAL A 236 25.75 4.57 -9.11
N LEU A 237 25.13 3.63 -9.83
CA LEU A 237 25.08 3.66 -11.30
C LEU A 237 24.37 4.92 -11.82
N MET A 238 23.24 5.28 -11.24
CA MET A 238 22.46 6.45 -11.65
C MET A 238 23.19 7.77 -11.29
N CYS A 239 23.87 7.81 -10.15
CA CYS A 239 24.74 8.94 -9.80
C CYS A 239 25.88 9.13 -10.78
N TYR A 240 26.48 8.02 -11.26
CA TYR A 240 27.51 8.07 -12.29
C TYR A 240 26.98 8.55 -13.64
N ALA A 241 25.79 8.06 -14.04
CA ALA A 241 25.17 8.39 -15.33
C ALA A 241 24.61 9.82 -15.40
N LEU A 242 23.95 10.30 -14.33
CA LEU A 242 23.17 11.55 -14.34
C LEU A 242 23.74 12.64 -13.41
N GLY A 243 24.75 12.32 -12.62
CA GLY A 243 25.19 13.16 -11.51
C GLY A 243 24.32 13.01 -10.27
N ALA A 244 24.94 12.95 -9.09
CA ALA A 244 24.28 12.67 -7.83
C ALA A 244 23.17 13.69 -7.47
N SER A 245 23.44 14.99 -7.70
CA SER A 245 22.48 16.05 -7.38
C SER A 245 21.19 15.91 -8.20
N MET A 246 21.29 15.72 -9.49
CA MET A 246 20.14 15.56 -10.37
C MET A 246 19.37 14.28 -10.05
N PHE A 247 20.07 13.15 -9.98
CA PHE A 247 19.45 11.86 -9.67
C PHE A 247 18.64 11.93 -8.36
N PHE A 248 19.25 12.35 -7.26
CA PHE A 248 18.55 12.36 -5.97
C PHE A 248 17.41 13.36 -5.90
N LYS A 249 17.50 14.52 -6.56
CA LYS A 249 16.36 15.46 -6.63
C LYS A 249 15.15 14.81 -7.30
N ILE A 250 15.33 14.22 -8.48
CA ILE A 250 14.23 13.55 -9.21
C ILE A 250 13.74 12.32 -8.43
N TYR A 251 14.66 11.46 -7.98
CA TYR A 251 14.34 10.23 -7.26
C TYR A 251 13.54 10.49 -5.98
N LEU A 252 14.04 11.38 -5.12
CA LEU A 252 13.38 11.68 -3.85
C LEU A 252 12.01 12.31 -4.04
N VAL A 253 11.88 13.29 -4.95
CA VAL A 253 10.61 13.95 -5.22
C VAL A 253 9.61 12.97 -5.84
N SER A 254 10.00 12.29 -6.92
CA SER A 254 9.08 11.42 -7.65
C SER A 254 8.62 10.21 -6.82
N LEU A 255 9.51 9.61 -6.04
CA LEU A 255 9.16 8.47 -5.20
C LEU A 255 8.35 8.89 -3.96
N SER A 256 8.60 10.09 -3.42
CA SER A 256 7.80 10.66 -2.33
C SER A 256 6.37 10.95 -2.78
N LEU A 257 6.20 11.52 -3.97
CA LEU A 257 4.88 11.77 -4.57
C LEU A 257 4.16 10.45 -4.87
N ALA A 258 4.84 9.48 -5.47
CA ALA A 258 4.30 8.15 -5.74
C ALA A 258 3.85 7.43 -4.46
N GLY A 259 4.70 7.42 -3.44
CA GLY A 259 4.39 6.83 -2.14
C GLY A 259 3.25 7.55 -1.44
N GLY A 260 3.23 8.89 -1.51
CA GLY A 260 2.14 9.71 -1.00
C GLY A 260 0.81 9.39 -1.68
N ALA A 261 0.80 9.31 -3.02
CA ALA A 261 -0.38 8.92 -3.78
C ALA A 261 -0.84 7.50 -3.42
N GLY A 262 0.09 6.55 -3.29
CA GLY A 262 -0.21 5.18 -2.86
C GLY A 262 -0.85 5.13 -1.46
N ILE A 263 -0.34 5.91 -0.50
CA ILE A 263 -0.92 6.02 0.85
C ILE A 263 -2.32 6.64 0.82
N VAL A 264 -2.52 7.69 0.01
CA VAL A 264 -3.85 8.30 -0.17
C VAL A 264 -4.84 7.29 -0.74
N LEU A 265 -4.46 6.60 -1.83
CA LEU A 265 -5.29 5.55 -2.44
C LEU A 265 -5.66 4.48 -1.42
N PHE A 266 -4.68 3.94 -0.71
CA PHE A 266 -4.90 2.93 0.31
C PHE A 266 -5.83 3.43 1.43
N THR A 267 -5.62 4.67 1.89
CA THR A 267 -6.42 5.24 2.97
C THR A 267 -7.88 5.44 2.56
N VAL A 268 -8.17 6.06 1.41
CA VAL A 268 -9.55 6.31 0.98
C VAL A 268 -10.32 5.05 0.63
N GLN A 269 -9.61 3.96 0.35
CA GLN A 269 -10.20 2.66 0.07
C GLN A 269 -10.65 1.93 1.33
N HIS A 270 -10.21 2.36 2.52
CA HIS A 270 -10.56 1.76 3.81
C HIS A 270 -11.16 2.75 4.80
N ASN A 271 -10.76 4.04 4.72
CA ASN A 271 -11.21 5.08 5.63
C ASN A 271 -12.25 5.97 4.93
N PHE A 272 -13.51 5.68 5.15
CA PHE A 272 -14.65 6.46 4.68
C PHE A 272 -15.79 6.37 5.71
N ARG A 273 -16.77 7.23 5.58
CA ARG A 273 -17.90 7.22 6.48
C ARG A 273 -18.61 5.87 6.45
N HIS A 274 -18.88 5.29 7.62
CA HIS A 274 -19.49 3.96 7.79
C HIS A 274 -18.64 2.78 7.26
N SER A 275 -17.32 2.94 7.09
CA SER A 275 -16.45 1.80 6.81
C SER A 275 -16.55 0.78 7.95
N TYR A 276 -16.73 -0.48 7.56
CA TYR A 276 -16.85 -1.58 8.51
C TYR A 276 -15.57 -1.76 9.33
N ALA A 277 -15.76 -1.82 10.66
CA ALA A 277 -14.76 -2.36 11.57
C ALA A 277 -15.48 -3.03 12.75
N SER A 278 -14.89 -4.11 13.26
CA SER A 278 -15.49 -4.91 14.33
C SER A 278 -14.41 -5.45 15.26
N ASP A 279 -14.82 -5.92 16.41
CA ASP A 279 -13.97 -6.69 17.32
C ASP A 279 -13.67 -8.09 16.75
N ASP A 280 -12.72 -8.79 17.38
CA ASP A 280 -12.28 -10.12 16.91
C ASP A 280 -13.39 -11.20 16.95
N LYS A 281 -14.39 -11.03 17.83
CA LYS A 281 -15.46 -12.00 18.01
C LYS A 281 -16.56 -11.89 16.95
N HIS A 282 -16.83 -10.67 16.48
CA HIS A 282 -17.90 -10.37 15.54
C HIS A 282 -17.39 -10.08 14.14
N TRP A 283 -16.07 -10.11 13.95
CA TRP A 283 -15.43 -9.83 12.65
C TRP A 283 -15.75 -10.91 11.62
N ASP A 284 -16.13 -10.49 10.44
CA ASP A 284 -16.40 -11.34 9.29
C ASP A 284 -15.62 -10.88 8.06
N TYR A 285 -14.93 -11.82 7.40
CA TYR A 285 -14.07 -11.53 6.27
C TYR A 285 -14.83 -10.97 5.05
N ASP A 286 -15.97 -11.56 4.70
CA ASP A 286 -16.70 -11.17 3.49
C ASP A 286 -17.38 -9.82 3.69
N THR A 287 -17.86 -9.53 4.89
CA THR A 287 -18.35 -8.21 5.30
C THR A 287 -17.22 -7.18 5.23
N ALA A 288 -16.06 -7.49 5.78
CA ALA A 288 -14.90 -6.60 5.74
C ALA A 288 -14.39 -6.35 4.32
N ALA A 289 -14.47 -7.33 3.42
CA ALA A 289 -14.08 -7.17 2.02
C ALA A 289 -15.02 -6.22 1.25
N ILE A 290 -16.30 -6.12 1.64
CA ILE A 290 -17.32 -5.35 0.92
C ILE A 290 -17.63 -4.02 1.60
N GLU A 291 -17.86 -4.03 2.91
CA GLU A 291 -18.22 -2.84 3.68
C GLU A 291 -16.99 -2.11 4.28
N GLY A 292 -15.87 -2.83 4.46
CA GLY A 292 -14.60 -2.27 4.90
C GLY A 292 -13.70 -1.83 3.75
N THR A 293 -14.22 -1.81 2.49
CA THR A 293 -13.53 -1.31 1.31
C THR A 293 -14.45 -0.48 0.44
N SER A 294 -13.88 0.45 -0.32
CA SER A 294 -14.64 1.27 -1.27
C SER A 294 -14.27 0.97 -2.72
N PHE A 295 -15.18 1.29 -3.63
CA PHE A 295 -14.90 1.44 -5.06
C PHE A 295 -14.49 2.90 -5.32
N LEU A 296 -13.20 3.15 -5.54
CA LEU A 296 -12.70 4.45 -5.92
C LEU A 296 -12.87 4.66 -7.43
N ILE A 297 -13.79 5.54 -7.81
CA ILE A 297 -14.09 5.84 -9.21
C ILE A 297 -13.00 6.76 -9.76
N LEU A 298 -12.15 6.20 -10.60
CA LEU A 298 -11.05 6.90 -11.27
C LEU A 298 -11.30 6.98 -12.78
N PRO A 299 -10.83 8.04 -13.47
CA PRO A 299 -10.80 8.05 -14.93
C PRO A 299 -9.87 6.95 -15.47
N ALA A 300 -10.10 6.49 -16.68
CA ALA A 300 -9.40 5.33 -17.27
C ALA A 300 -7.88 5.43 -17.21
N TRP A 301 -7.30 6.61 -17.44
CA TRP A 301 -5.86 6.82 -17.38
C TRP A 301 -5.30 6.67 -15.97
N LEU A 302 -6.00 7.14 -14.92
CA LEU A 302 -5.58 6.89 -13.53
C LEU A 302 -5.76 5.42 -13.12
N ASN A 303 -6.84 4.76 -13.58
CA ASN A 303 -7.01 3.32 -13.39
C ASN A 303 -5.83 2.55 -13.99
N TRP A 304 -5.33 2.97 -15.16
CA TRP A 304 -4.14 2.37 -15.76
C TRP A 304 -2.91 2.54 -14.87
N PHE A 305 -2.62 3.75 -14.38
CA PHE A 305 -1.47 3.99 -13.50
C PHE A 305 -1.58 3.27 -12.16
N THR A 306 -2.76 3.12 -11.62
CA THR A 306 -3.00 2.42 -10.35
C THR A 306 -3.22 0.92 -10.52
N ALA A 307 -3.01 0.36 -11.71
CA ALA A 307 -3.29 -1.04 -12.03
C ALA A 307 -4.72 -1.48 -11.63
N ASN A 308 -5.71 -0.64 -11.88
CA ASN A 308 -7.13 -0.87 -11.57
C ASN A 308 -7.46 -1.08 -10.08
N ILE A 309 -6.54 -0.74 -9.15
CA ILE A 309 -6.76 -0.96 -7.72
C ILE A 309 -7.94 -0.16 -7.15
N GLY A 310 -8.51 0.79 -7.92
CA GLY A 310 -9.77 1.46 -7.59
C GLY A 310 -10.93 0.48 -7.34
N TYR A 311 -10.92 -0.69 -7.98
CA TYR A 311 -11.87 -1.79 -7.76
C TYR A 311 -11.51 -2.62 -6.52
N HIS A 312 -11.28 -1.96 -5.41
CA HIS A 312 -10.65 -2.52 -4.21
C HIS A 312 -11.51 -3.58 -3.50
N HIS A 313 -12.83 -3.46 -3.59
CA HIS A 313 -13.77 -4.46 -3.08
C HIS A 313 -13.63 -5.83 -3.77
N ILE A 314 -13.36 -5.86 -5.09
CA ILE A 314 -13.07 -7.09 -5.81
C ILE A 314 -11.71 -7.64 -5.40
N HIS A 315 -10.72 -6.76 -5.26
CA HIS A 315 -9.38 -7.11 -4.83
C HIS A 315 -9.37 -7.72 -3.40
N HIS A 316 -10.17 -7.17 -2.47
CA HIS A 316 -10.34 -7.74 -1.13
C HIS A 316 -11.22 -8.99 -1.12
N LEU A 317 -12.19 -9.11 -2.03
CA LEU A 317 -12.96 -10.35 -2.17
C LEU A 317 -12.05 -11.52 -2.54
N SER A 318 -11.09 -11.30 -3.44
CA SER A 318 -10.01 -12.24 -3.76
C SER A 318 -8.83 -11.55 -4.44
N SER A 319 -7.73 -11.40 -3.73
CA SER A 319 -6.47 -10.88 -4.26
C SER A 319 -5.82 -11.78 -5.35
N ARG A 320 -6.40 -12.96 -5.63
CA ARG A 320 -6.00 -13.85 -6.73
C ARG A 320 -6.55 -13.41 -8.09
N ILE A 321 -7.56 -12.52 -8.14
CA ILE A 321 -8.06 -11.94 -9.38
C ILE A 321 -7.03 -10.91 -9.83
N PRO A 322 -6.36 -11.08 -11.00
CA PRO A 322 -5.33 -10.17 -11.44
C PRO A 322 -5.91 -8.80 -11.79
N ASN A 323 -5.11 -7.76 -11.64
CA ASN A 323 -5.51 -6.36 -11.84
C ASN A 323 -6.23 -6.10 -13.18
N TYR A 324 -5.83 -6.79 -14.24
CA TYR A 324 -6.44 -6.66 -15.57
C TYR A 324 -7.76 -7.44 -15.76
N CYS A 325 -8.25 -8.10 -14.71
CA CYS A 325 -9.57 -8.75 -14.66
C CYS A 325 -10.51 -8.09 -13.63
N LEU A 326 -10.07 -7.07 -12.88
CA LEU A 326 -10.89 -6.44 -11.83
C LEU A 326 -12.09 -5.70 -12.42
N ILE A 327 -11.93 -5.00 -13.55
CA ILE A 327 -12.99 -4.30 -14.26
C ILE A 327 -14.04 -5.29 -14.74
N ASP A 328 -13.61 -6.33 -15.46
CA ASP A 328 -14.50 -7.37 -15.99
C ASP A 328 -15.28 -8.08 -14.87
N ALA A 329 -14.61 -8.35 -13.73
CA ALA A 329 -15.24 -8.96 -12.56
C ALA A 329 -16.32 -8.04 -11.95
N HIS A 330 -16.04 -6.74 -11.85
CA HIS A 330 -17.03 -5.77 -11.36
C HIS A 330 -18.22 -5.66 -12.31
N ASP A 331 -17.96 -5.50 -13.60
CA ASP A 331 -19.01 -5.24 -14.60
C ASP A 331 -19.93 -6.45 -14.80
N ALA A 332 -19.37 -7.66 -14.81
CA ALA A 332 -20.14 -8.90 -14.90
C ALA A 332 -21.08 -9.12 -13.69
N HIS A 333 -20.73 -8.56 -12.54
CA HIS A 333 -21.46 -8.74 -11.29
C HIS A 333 -21.94 -7.40 -10.67
N ARG A 334 -22.14 -6.37 -11.47
CA ARG A 334 -22.45 -4.99 -11.04
C ARG A 334 -23.61 -4.89 -10.06
N GLN A 335 -24.66 -5.68 -10.27
CA GLN A 335 -25.82 -5.68 -9.36
C GLN A 335 -25.48 -6.21 -7.97
N LEU A 336 -24.59 -7.21 -7.91
CA LEU A 336 -24.14 -7.81 -6.67
C LEU A 336 -23.32 -6.82 -5.83
N PHE A 337 -22.55 -5.96 -6.48
CA PHE A 337 -21.71 -4.93 -5.85
C PHE A 337 -22.40 -3.55 -5.77
N SER A 338 -23.73 -3.49 -5.91
CA SER A 338 -24.48 -2.23 -5.84
C SER A 338 -24.39 -1.54 -4.48
N ALA A 339 -24.26 -2.30 -3.39
CA ALA A 339 -24.15 -1.82 -2.01
C ALA A 339 -22.73 -1.33 -1.62
N VAL A 340 -21.71 -1.58 -2.45
CA VAL A 340 -20.34 -1.14 -2.16
C VAL A 340 -20.26 0.39 -2.16
N THR A 341 -19.64 0.94 -1.13
CA THR A 341 -19.41 2.40 -1.03
C THR A 341 -18.56 2.90 -2.20
N ARG A 342 -19.06 3.92 -2.88
CA ARG A 342 -18.40 4.54 -4.04
C ARG A 342 -17.82 5.88 -3.65
N VAL A 343 -16.51 6.03 -3.82
CA VAL A 343 -15.80 7.29 -3.61
C VAL A 343 -15.38 7.87 -4.95
N LYS A 344 -15.80 9.10 -5.25
CA LYS A 344 -15.35 9.84 -6.45
C LYS A 344 -14.04 10.56 -6.15
N LEU A 345 -13.23 10.81 -7.18
CA LEU A 345 -11.96 11.52 -7.05
C LEU A 345 -12.11 12.88 -6.35
N ALA A 346 -13.21 13.61 -6.63
CA ALA A 346 -13.52 14.89 -5.98
C ALA A 346 -13.76 14.78 -4.45
N HIS A 347 -14.12 13.59 -3.96
CA HIS A 347 -14.39 13.35 -2.53
C HIS A 347 -13.23 12.70 -1.77
N VAL A 348 -12.07 12.54 -2.41
CA VAL A 348 -10.87 11.97 -1.77
C VAL A 348 -10.46 12.77 -0.53
N CYS A 349 -10.42 14.10 -0.62
CA CYS A 349 -10.07 14.97 0.52
C CYS A 349 -11.09 14.89 1.66
N GLU A 350 -12.35 14.60 1.36
CA GLU A 350 -13.39 14.37 2.36
C GLU A 350 -13.18 13.02 3.06
N ALA A 351 -12.96 11.95 2.30
CA ALA A 351 -12.72 10.62 2.83
C ALA A 351 -11.48 10.58 3.77
N LEU A 352 -10.43 11.34 3.45
CA LEU A 352 -9.25 11.48 4.30
C LEU A 352 -9.50 12.15 5.67
N ARG A 353 -10.69 12.69 5.93
CA ARG A 353 -11.05 13.27 7.23
C ARG A 353 -11.52 12.23 8.24
N TYR A 354 -11.93 11.02 7.79
CA TYR A 354 -12.40 9.93 8.66
C TYR A 354 -11.21 9.17 9.25
N ILE A 355 -10.61 9.75 10.30
CA ILE A 355 -9.34 9.30 10.90
C ILE A 355 -9.48 8.86 12.36
N LEU A 356 -10.68 8.93 12.94
CA LEU A 356 -10.95 8.52 14.32
C LEU A 356 -11.96 7.38 14.33
N TRP A 357 -11.72 6.38 15.16
CA TRP A 357 -12.66 5.29 15.42
C TRP A 357 -13.50 5.60 16.66
N ASP A 358 -14.80 5.75 16.47
CA ASP A 358 -15.76 5.85 17.56
C ASP A 358 -16.16 4.46 18.02
N THR A 359 -15.64 4.05 19.18
CA THR A 359 -15.90 2.72 19.76
C THR A 359 -17.34 2.53 20.22
N ARG A 360 -18.09 3.62 20.48
CA ARG A 360 -19.51 3.56 20.88
C ARG A 360 -20.42 3.46 19.68
N ALA A 361 -20.20 4.30 18.68
CA ALA A 361 -20.97 4.30 17.44
C ALA A 361 -20.52 3.23 16.43
N GLN A 362 -19.39 2.52 16.70
CA GLN A 362 -18.80 1.49 15.86
C GLN A 362 -18.59 1.97 14.41
N GLN A 363 -18.05 3.17 14.25
CA GLN A 363 -17.82 3.78 12.94
C GLN A 363 -16.63 4.73 12.94
N LEU A 364 -16.09 4.99 11.73
CA LEU A 364 -15.11 6.04 11.54
C LEU A 364 -15.79 7.41 11.53
N ILE A 365 -15.20 8.35 12.27
CA ILE A 365 -15.66 9.74 12.32
C ILE A 365 -14.52 10.71 12.02
N SER A 366 -14.89 11.92 11.64
CA SER A 366 -13.95 13.03 11.49
C SER A 366 -13.67 13.72 12.82
N VAL A 367 -12.57 14.49 12.89
CA VAL A 367 -12.27 15.36 14.05
C VAL A 367 -13.34 16.45 14.23
N ALA A 368 -14.02 16.86 13.15
CA ALA A 368 -15.11 17.82 13.24
C ALA A 368 -16.33 17.21 13.97
N GLU A 369 -16.73 16.00 13.57
CA GLU A 369 -17.80 15.25 14.24
C GLU A 369 -17.48 14.98 15.72
N TYR A 370 -16.24 14.57 16.02
CA TYR A 370 -15.78 14.42 17.41
C TYR A 370 -15.95 15.70 18.23
N ARG A 371 -15.57 16.87 17.69
CA ARG A 371 -15.74 18.15 18.39
C ARG A 371 -17.20 18.52 18.58
N GLN A 372 -18.08 18.22 17.62
CA GLN A 372 -19.52 18.41 17.75
C GLN A 372 -20.10 17.53 18.87
N GLN A 373 -19.67 16.26 18.97
CA GLN A 373 -20.07 15.37 20.07
C GLN A 373 -19.66 15.92 21.45
N LEU A 374 -18.47 16.56 21.56
CA LEU A 374 -18.02 17.19 22.81
C LEU A 374 -18.80 18.44 23.18
N ALA A 375 -19.31 19.19 22.19
CA ALA A 375 -20.07 20.41 22.39
C ALA A 375 -21.56 20.17 22.58
N ALA A 376 -22.07 18.97 22.35
CA ALA A 376 -23.45 18.62 22.54
C ALA A 376 -23.73 18.54 24.06
N PRO A 377 -24.81 19.14 24.57
CA PRO A 377 -25.20 19.00 25.96
C PRO A 377 -25.51 17.52 26.26
N ARG A 378 -24.96 17.04 27.39
CA ARG A 378 -25.18 15.67 27.88
C ARG A 378 -26.58 15.50 28.42
#